data_b19315ec8522395403e6e89d3ea00ae0
#
_entry.id   b19315ec8522395403e6e89d3ea00ae0
#
_cell.length_a   1.000
_cell.length_b   1.000
_cell.length_c   1.000
_cell.angle_alpha   90.00
_cell.angle_beta   90.00
_cell.angle_gamma   90.00
#
_symmetry.space_group_name_H-M   'P 1'
#
loop_
_entity.id
_entity.type
_entity.pdbx_description
1 polymer ?
#
loop_
_entity_poly.entity_id
_entity_poly.type
_entity_poly.pdbx_seq_one_letter_code
_entity_poly.pdbx_strand_id
1 'polypeptide(L)'
;MPKHFDTIIQKLSSIPPNSGCWVGFDLDGTLAHYDHWRGMDHIGAPIPAMCQIVNYLHSRRVKCKIMTARACSGQSEEDLKAFRIVMDAWCLKYLGFTLEVTAEKDWHMLYLFDDRALAVKPNEGTVAGLD
;
A
#
# COMPACT_ATOMS: atom_id res chain seq x y z
N MET A 1 -2.52 8.98 -15.40
CA MET A 1 -1.57 7.85 -15.39
C MET A 1 -0.25 8.30 -14.82
N PRO A 2 0.36 7.55 -13.90
CA PRO A 2 1.68 7.88 -13.42
C PRO A 2 2.72 7.72 -14.51
N LYS A 3 3.80 8.51 -14.43
CA LYS A 3 4.99 8.28 -15.25
C LYS A 3 5.46 6.85 -15.00
N HIS A 4 5.90 6.18 -16.01
CA HIS A 4 6.39 4.80 -15.94
C HIS A 4 5.32 3.77 -15.55
N PHE A 5 4.03 4.13 -15.73
CA PHE A 5 2.93 3.21 -15.41
C PHE A 5 3.10 1.88 -16.15
N ASP A 6 3.43 1.92 -17.43
CA ASP A 6 3.63 0.70 -18.23
C ASP A 6 4.77 -0.17 -17.69
N THR A 7 5.86 0.44 -17.23
CA THR A 7 6.99 -0.27 -16.62
C THR A 7 6.56 -0.93 -15.31
N ILE A 8 5.80 -0.22 -14.49
CA ILE A 8 5.27 -0.76 -13.23
C ILE A 8 4.35 -1.95 -13.51
N ILE A 9 3.41 -1.79 -14.43
CA ILE A 9 2.47 -2.85 -14.81
C ILE A 9 3.20 -4.06 -15.36
N GLN A 10 4.21 -3.86 -16.21
CA GLN A 10 5.02 -4.95 -16.74
C GLN A 10 5.70 -5.74 -15.62
N LYS A 11 6.24 -5.04 -14.62
CA LYS A 11 6.87 -5.67 -13.47
C LYS A 11 5.87 -6.47 -12.64
N LEU A 12 4.68 -5.91 -12.41
CA LEU A 12 3.64 -6.55 -11.60
C LEU A 12 2.93 -7.68 -12.35
N SER A 13 2.92 -7.66 -13.68
CA SER A 13 2.20 -8.64 -14.49
C SER A 13 2.76 -10.05 -14.37
N SER A 14 3.98 -10.21 -13.85
CA SER A 14 4.59 -11.51 -13.61
C SER A 14 4.07 -12.21 -12.36
N ILE A 15 3.32 -11.51 -11.51
CA ILE A 15 2.77 -12.10 -10.27
C ILE A 15 1.60 -13.01 -10.65
N PRO A 16 1.65 -14.32 -10.29
CA PRO A 16 0.55 -15.21 -10.61
C PRO A 16 -0.69 -14.88 -9.77
N PRO A 17 -1.89 -14.95 -10.36
CA PRO A 17 -3.11 -14.75 -9.59
C PRO A 17 -3.30 -15.84 -8.53
N ASN A 18 -3.89 -15.48 -7.40
CA ASN A 18 -4.23 -16.42 -6.32
C ASN A 18 -3.01 -17.17 -5.75
N SER A 19 -1.81 -16.59 -5.83
CA SER A 19 -0.58 -17.26 -5.39
C SER A 19 -0.36 -17.24 -3.88
N GLY A 20 -1.11 -16.42 -3.15
CA GLY A 20 -0.88 -16.19 -1.72
C GLY A 20 0.14 -15.09 -1.44
N CYS A 21 0.90 -14.67 -2.46
CA CYS A 21 1.80 -13.52 -2.34
C CYS A 21 1.01 -12.21 -2.42
N TRP A 22 1.58 -11.15 -1.89
CA TRP A 22 0.88 -9.87 -1.84
C TRP A 22 1.80 -8.69 -2.15
N VAL A 23 1.17 -7.60 -2.56
CA VAL A 23 1.81 -6.32 -2.79
C VAL A 23 1.32 -5.36 -1.72
N GLY A 24 2.24 -4.71 -1.04
CA GLY A 24 1.94 -3.75 0.02
C GLY A 24 1.88 -2.32 -0.50
N PHE A 25 1.00 -1.54 0.11
CA PHE A 25 0.88 -0.10 -0.15
C PHE A 25 0.87 0.62 1.18
N ASP A 26 1.84 1.51 1.39
CA ASP A 26 1.79 2.43 2.51
C ASP A 26 0.56 3.33 2.37
N LEU A 27 0.03 3.81 3.48
CA LEU A 27 -1.18 4.63 3.47
C LEU A 27 -0.85 6.11 3.32
N ASP A 28 -0.33 6.72 4.37
CA ASP A 28 -0.13 8.17 4.43
C ASP A 28 1.03 8.59 3.52
N GLY A 29 0.74 9.39 2.51
CA GLY A 29 1.72 9.85 1.53
C GLY A 29 1.85 8.97 0.30
N THR A 30 1.26 7.79 0.28
CA THR A 30 1.32 6.85 -0.86
C THR A 30 -0.06 6.59 -1.44
N LEU A 31 -0.94 5.93 -0.68
CA LEU A 31 -2.29 5.62 -1.14
C LEU A 31 -3.26 6.77 -0.88
N ALA A 32 -3.04 7.50 0.22
CA ALA A 32 -3.84 8.66 0.62
C ALA A 32 -2.94 9.88 0.81
N HIS A 33 -3.47 11.05 0.46
CA HIS A 33 -2.77 12.32 0.66
C HIS A 33 -2.50 12.56 2.15
N TYR A 34 -1.30 13.04 2.47
CA TYR A 34 -0.89 13.31 3.84
C TYR A 34 -0.08 14.60 3.90
N ASP A 35 -0.47 15.52 4.76
CA ASP A 35 0.29 16.75 5.02
C ASP A 35 0.72 16.85 6.48
N HIS A 36 -0.13 16.44 7.41
CA HIS A 36 0.20 16.39 8.84
C HIS A 36 -0.77 15.46 9.57
N TRP A 37 -0.39 15.07 10.77
CA TRP A 37 -1.20 14.14 11.57
C TRP A 37 -2.50 14.78 12.03
N ARG A 38 -3.61 14.12 11.78
CA ARG A 38 -4.96 14.59 12.14
C ARG A 38 -5.76 13.56 12.94
N GLY A 39 -5.10 12.53 13.47
CA GLY A 39 -5.74 11.49 14.26
C GLY A 39 -5.92 10.16 13.52
N MET A 40 -6.16 9.11 14.30
CA MET A 40 -6.34 7.75 13.78
C MET A 40 -7.57 7.60 12.92
N ASP A 41 -8.58 8.43 13.11
CA ASP A 41 -9.85 8.38 12.39
C ASP A 41 -9.90 9.28 11.16
N HIS A 42 -8.79 9.93 10.80
CA HIS A 42 -8.71 10.75 9.59
C HIS A 42 -7.81 10.10 8.55
N ILE A 43 -8.33 9.94 7.34
CA ILE A 43 -7.58 9.49 6.17
C ILE A 43 -7.79 10.51 5.06
N GLY A 44 -6.69 10.96 4.45
CA GLY A 44 -6.74 11.96 3.39
C GLY A 44 -7.37 11.45 2.10
N ALA A 45 -7.42 12.31 1.10
CA ALA A 45 -7.97 11.98 -0.21
C ALA A 45 -7.15 10.88 -0.89
N PRO A 46 -7.78 10.03 -1.71
CA PRO A 46 -7.05 9.00 -2.44
C PRO A 46 -6.09 9.61 -3.46
N ILE A 47 -4.95 8.95 -3.65
CA ILE A 47 -3.99 9.31 -4.69
C ILE A 47 -4.31 8.46 -5.92
N PRO A 48 -4.84 9.05 -7.00
CA PRO A 48 -5.41 8.28 -8.10
C PRO A 48 -4.44 7.29 -8.74
N ALA A 49 -3.16 7.67 -8.91
CA ALA A 49 -2.16 6.81 -9.52
C ALA A 49 -1.99 5.51 -8.75
N MET A 50 -1.97 5.57 -7.42
CA MET A 50 -1.82 4.39 -6.59
C MET A 50 -3.08 3.55 -6.56
N CYS A 51 -4.25 4.20 -6.50
CA CYS A 51 -5.53 3.49 -6.56
C CYS A 51 -5.69 2.72 -7.86
N GLN A 52 -5.20 3.27 -8.98
CA GLN A 52 -5.20 2.55 -10.27
C GLN A 52 -4.38 1.26 -10.21
N ILE A 53 -3.23 1.30 -9.55
CA ILE A 53 -2.38 0.11 -9.41
C ILE A 53 -3.07 -0.93 -8.53
N VAL A 54 -3.67 -0.51 -7.43
CA VAL A 54 -4.45 -1.42 -6.55
C VAL A 54 -5.57 -2.09 -7.34
N ASN A 55 -6.33 -1.30 -8.11
CA ASN A 55 -7.43 -1.83 -8.92
C ASN A 55 -6.95 -2.81 -9.98
N TYR A 56 -5.83 -2.51 -10.63
CA TYR A 56 -5.22 -3.42 -11.60
C TYR A 56 -4.88 -4.77 -10.95
N LEU A 57 -4.19 -4.74 -9.82
CA LEU A 57 -3.80 -5.95 -9.10
C LEU A 57 -5.02 -6.74 -8.63
N HIS A 58 -6.00 -6.05 -8.07
CA HIS A 58 -7.23 -6.68 -7.60
C HIS A 58 -7.98 -7.36 -8.76
N SER A 59 -8.06 -6.71 -9.93
CA SER A 59 -8.72 -7.29 -11.11
C SER A 59 -8.01 -8.55 -11.60
N ARG A 60 -6.71 -8.69 -11.33
CA ARG A 60 -5.91 -9.87 -11.68
C ARG A 60 -5.86 -10.90 -10.55
N ARG A 61 -6.61 -10.71 -9.48
CA ARG A 61 -6.64 -11.59 -8.31
C ARG A 61 -5.27 -11.70 -7.63
N VAL A 62 -4.54 -10.59 -7.58
CA VAL A 62 -3.33 -10.45 -6.81
C VAL A 62 -3.67 -9.71 -5.51
N LYS A 63 -3.32 -10.30 -4.39
CA LYS A 63 -3.64 -9.74 -3.07
C LYS A 63 -2.88 -8.45 -2.83
N CYS A 64 -3.57 -7.43 -2.34
CA CYS A 64 -2.98 -6.17 -1.87
C CYS A 64 -3.25 -6.02 -0.38
N LYS A 65 -2.28 -5.45 0.34
CA LYS A 65 -2.47 -5.07 1.74
C LYS A 65 -2.05 -3.62 1.92
N ILE A 66 -2.73 -2.92 2.82
CA ILE A 66 -2.29 -1.62 3.29
C ILE A 66 -1.28 -1.86 4.41
N MET A 67 -0.04 -1.43 4.21
CA MET A 67 1.01 -1.55 5.20
C MET A 67 1.26 -0.19 5.82
N THR A 68 0.90 -0.01 7.08
CA THR A 68 0.88 1.29 7.73
C THR A 68 1.30 1.21 9.19
N ALA A 69 2.06 2.20 9.64
CA ALA A 69 2.43 2.33 11.05
C ALA A 69 1.23 2.53 11.96
N ARG A 70 0.08 2.98 11.42
CA ARG A 70 -1.14 3.12 12.20
C ARG A 70 -1.64 1.79 12.78
N ALA A 71 -1.22 0.67 12.21
CA ALA A 71 -1.63 -0.67 12.64
C ALA A 71 -0.58 -1.36 13.52
N CYS A 72 0.46 -0.64 13.97
CA CYS A 72 1.53 -1.26 14.73
C CYS A 72 1.07 -1.70 16.13
N SER A 73 1.83 -2.64 16.71
CA SER A 73 1.49 -3.26 17.99
C SER A 73 1.51 -2.28 19.19
N GLY A 74 2.10 -1.10 19.03
CA GLY A 74 2.11 -0.07 20.06
C GLY A 74 0.81 0.71 20.20
N GLN A 75 -0.16 0.50 19.29
CA GLN A 75 -1.44 1.19 19.34
C GLN A 75 -2.39 0.51 20.32
N SER A 76 -3.31 1.29 20.93
CA SER A 76 -4.35 0.75 21.77
C SER A 76 -5.39 -0.02 20.93
N GLU A 77 -6.10 -0.95 21.55
CA GLU A 77 -7.19 -1.66 20.87
C GLU A 77 -8.27 -0.70 20.40
N GLU A 78 -8.56 0.34 21.18
CA GLU A 78 -9.54 1.35 20.84
C GLU A 78 -9.13 2.11 19.57
N ASP A 79 -7.87 2.54 19.47
CA ASP A 79 -7.35 3.24 18.31
C ASP A 79 -7.30 2.34 17.07
N LEU A 80 -6.90 1.09 17.23
CA LEU A 80 -6.90 0.13 16.12
C LEU A 80 -8.30 -0.11 15.58
N LYS A 81 -9.29 -0.20 16.47
CA LYS A 81 -10.68 -0.41 16.08
C LYS A 81 -11.25 0.81 15.36
N ALA A 82 -10.98 2.01 15.88
CA ALA A 82 -11.40 3.26 15.24
C ALA A 82 -10.78 3.39 13.85
N PHE A 83 -9.50 3.10 13.72
CA PHE A 83 -8.80 3.13 12.44
C PHE A 83 -9.41 2.13 11.44
N ARG A 84 -9.67 0.89 11.89
CA ARG A 84 -10.24 -0.14 11.01
C ARG A 84 -11.58 0.28 10.42
N ILE A 85 -12.43 0.89 11.23
CA ILE A 85 -13.74 1.34 10.78
C ILE A 85 -13.61 2.37 9.66
N VAL A 86 -12.78 3.40 9.86
CA VAL A 86 -12.62 4.45 8.85
C VAL A 86 -11.85 3.95 7.63
N MET A 87 -10.91 3.02 7.81
CA MET A 87 -10.14 2.46 6.72
C MET A 87 -11.02 1.62 5.80
N ASP A 88 -11.86 0.76 6.36
CA ASP A 88 -12.80 -0.04 5.56
C ASP A 88 -13.79 0.85 4.81
N ALA A 89 -14.30 1.89 5.44
CA ALA A 89 -15.19 2.85 4.79
C ALA A 89 -14.49 3.59 3.65
N TRP A 90 -13.25 4.02 3.85
CA TRP A 90 -12.44 4.67 2.84
C TRP A 90 -12.20 3.76 1.63
N CYS A 91 -11.84 2.50 1.90
CA CYS A 91 -11.62 1.51 0.85
C CYS A 91 -12.88 1.27 0.02
N LEU A 92 -14.02 1.09 0.68
CA LEU A 92 -15.29 0.87 -0.02
C LEU A 92 -15.67 2.07 -0.88
N LYS A 93 -15.47 3.28 -0.35
CA LYS A 93 -15.80 4.51 -1.07
C LYS A 93 -14.93 4.73 -2.30
N TYR A 94 -13.62 4.52 -2.19
CA TYR A 94 -12.67 4.91 -3.23
C TYR A 94 -12.15 3.76 -4.08
N LEU A 95 -12.17 2.54 -3.56
CA LEU A 95 -11.70 1.36 -4.29
C LEU A 95 -12.86 0.42 -4.68
N GLY A 96 -13.91 0.39 -3.87
CA GLY A 96 -15.04 -0.51 -4.08
C GLY A 96 -14.92 -1.86 -3.38
N PHE A 97 -13.83 -2.08 -2.63
CA PHE A 97 -13.58 -3.29 -1.85
C PHE A 97 -12.66 -2.96 -0.68
N THR A 98 -12.66 -3.79 0.34
CA THR A 98 -11.77 -3.61 1.49
C THR A 98 -10.42 -4.29 1.26
N LEU A 99 -9.39 -3.80 1.96
CA LEU A 99 -8.05 -4.37 1.95
C LEU A 99 -7.66 -4.78 3.36
N GLU A 100 -6.91 -5.86 3.46
CA GLU A 100 -6.27 -6.24 4.71
C GLU A 100 -5.25 -5.17 5.10
N VAL A 101 -5.14 -4.88 6.41
CA VAL A 101 -4.22 -3.89 6.96
C VAL A 101 -3.18 -4.59 7.80
N THR A 102 -1.93 -4.20 7.65
CA THR A 102 -0.81 -4.76 8.43
C THR A 102 0.19 -3.65 8.76
N ALA A 103 1.00 -3.86 9.78
CA ALA A 103 2.14 -3.00 10.10
C ALA A 103 3.47 -3.71 9.83
N GLU A 104 3.43 -4.92 9.32
CA GLU A 104 4.65 -5.72 9.13
C GLU A 104 4.68 -6.39 7.77
N LYS A 105 5.88 -6.52 7.22
CA LYS A 105 6.11 -7.33 6.04
C LYS A 105 6.29 -8.79 6.46
N ASP A 106 5.91 -9.69 5.58
CA ASP A 106 6.11 -11.12 5.81
C ASP A 106 6.77 -11.76 4.59
N TRP A 107 6.93 -13.07 4.66
CA TRP A 107 7.60 -13.84 3.63
C TRP A 107 6.92 -13.76 2.26
N HIS A 108 5.63 -13.44 2.21
CA HIS A 108 4.85 -13.42 0.98
C HIS A 108 4.76 -12.03 0.33
N MET A 109 5.31 -10.98 0.97
CA MET A 109 5.33 -9.65 0.38
C MET A 109 6.34 -9.59 -0.76
N LEU A 110 5.87 -9.29 -1.98
CA LEU A 110 6.73 -9.21 -3.17
C LEU A 110 7.24 -7.79 -3.44
N TYR A 111 6.35 -6.81 -3.30
CA TYR A 111 6.68 -5.39 -3.53
C TYR A 111 6.00 -4.54 -2.48
N LEU A 112 6.60 -3.38 -2.21
CA LEU A 112 6.02 -2.38 -1.32
C LEU A 112 6.11 -1.01 -2.00
N PHE A 113 4.96 -0.37 -2.17
CA PHE A 113 4.89 1.02 -2.58
C PHE A 113 4.89 1.89 -1.31
N ASP A 114 5.91 2.72 -1.16
CA ASP A 114 6.12 3.51 0.05
C ASP A 114 6.88 4.78 -0.29
N ASP A 115 6.37 5.93 0.11
CA ASP A 115 6.97 7.23 -0.18
C ASP A 115 8.24 7.51 0.62
N ARG A 116 8.51 6.73 1.67
CA ARG A 116 9.68 6.89 2.54
C ARG A 116 10.79 5.89 2.25
N ALA A 117 10.59 4.97 1.32
CA ALA A 117 11.58 3.93 1.02
C ALA A 117 12.63 4.41 0.04
N LEU A 118 13.87 4.06 0.31
CA LEU A 118 14.97 4.18 -0.66
C LEU A 118 15.26 2.77 -1.17
N ALA A 119 15.03 2.54 -2.46
CA ALA A 119 15.16 1.21 -3.05
C ALA A 119 16.63 0.84 -3.24
N VAL A 120 17.09 -0.17 -2.52
CA VAL A 120 18.45 -0.69 -2.60
C VAL A 120 18.49 -1.77 -3.69
N LYS A 121 19.49 -1.70 -4.57
CA LYS A 121 19.71 -2.75 -5.57
C LYS A 121 20.17 -4.03 -4.89
N PRO A 122 19.53 -5.17 -5.20
CA PRO A 122 19.84 -6.42 -4.51
C PRO A 122 21.32 -6.77 -4.57
N ASN A 123 21.92 -7.03 -3.40
CA ASN A 123 23.29 -7.49 -3.22
C ASN A 123 24.39 -6.51 -3.64
N GLU A 124 24.05 -5.31 -4.11
CA GLU A 124 25.05 -4.32 -4.56
C GLU A 124 25.22 -3.17 -3.57
N GLY A 125 24.18 -2.84 -2.80
CA GLY A 125 24.25 -1.75 -1.83
C GLY A 125 24.14 -0.36 -2.45
N THR A 126 23.82 -0.25 -3.73
CA THR A 126 23.56 1.03 -4.38
C THR A 126 22.09 1.39 -4.27
N VAL A 127 21.76 2.68 -4.30
CA VAL A 127 20.40 3.16 -4.13
C VAL A 127 19.86 3.59 -5.50
N ALA A 128 18.76 2.98 -5.90
CA ALA A 128 18.15 3.25 -7.19
C ALA A 128 17.73 4.72 -7.30
N GLY A 129 18.10 5.36 -8.41
CA GLY A 129 17.79 6.76 -8.67
C GLY A 129 18.76 7.76 -8.06
N LEU A 130 19.76 7.32 -7.28
CA LEU A 130 20.74 8.22 -6.65
C LEU A 130 22.18 7.99 -7.13
N ASP A 131 22.39 7.01 -7.95
CA ASP A 131 23.70 6.66 -8.51
C ASP A 131 23.85 6.98 -10.00
#